data_5ce85dce7ad8d31aadfb4050e22f8336
#
_entry.id   5ce85dce7ad8d31aadfb4050e22f8336
#
_cell.length_a   1.000
_cell.length_b   1.000
_cell.length_c   1.000
_cell.angle_alpha   90.00
_cell.angle_beta   90.00
_cell.angle_gamma   90.00
#
_symmetry.space_group_name_H-M   'P 1'
#
loop_
_entity.id
_entity.type
_entity.pdbx_description
1 polymer ?
#
loop_
_entity_poly.entity_id
_entity_poly.type
_entity_poly.pdbx_seq_one_letter_code
_entity_poly.pdbx_strand_id
1 'polypeptide(L)'
;MVISYNKNLPYQILFGLCCAVPFLSNYELTFALWLFTIFITFRSSYSSKFLTYALCFVLVFIIAFLFTDFSNSKPYFIIRDITYLLKPFLGLLLGYQICRFLKKNVLQTVVYSGLGVSIIHVLVILKTYIIYHHISVALLRDFCGFFSDFEVFALIFVVFHKEFQINFNKKTYYTLLTIIGFSTFMYLSRTNFIQFVVLYLGVKGYFVLNRRALIAVTSVVAVTVILYSVVLLINPKRTGSSVEEFLYKIKVAPTEPFKTKVNVADYKDFNVNYRSVEILYTLKQVRLRGPQAMIFGSGLGSQVDLKQIVHLGDMDLRYISVLHNGFMTTYLKSGIIGVIILVFSIFLLSKQRKSALPLNQQINALLVGTSVFLIVSNWVLMGYYFTQDSKSIIVGLLFAFKEINEKEQNEASN
;
A
#
# COMPACT_ATOMS: atom_id res chain seq x y z
N MET A 1 -41.60 7.56 15.70
CA MET A 1 -40.41 7.56 14.84
C MET A 1 -39.70 6.21 15.03
N VAL A 2 -39.97 5.22 14.17
CA VAL A 2 -39.29 3.91 14.27
C VAL A 2 -37.87 4.08 13.72
N ILE A 3 -36.90 4.12 14.61
CA ILE A 3 -35.49 4.12 14.22
C ILE A 3 -35.23 2.73 13.63
N SER A 4 -35.26 2.60 12.30
CA SER A 4 -34.88 1.37 11.64
C SER A 4 -33.40 1.13 11.91
N TYR A 5 -33.09 0.22 12.81
CA TYR A 5 -31.72 -0.15 13.14
C TYR A 5 -31.04 -0.78 11.90
N ASN A 6 -30.07 -0.07 11.35
CA ASN A 6 -29.29 -0.58 10.23
C ASN A 6 -28.36 -1.70 10.73
N LYS A 7 -28.76 -2.96 10.59
CA LYS A 7 -28.03 -4.15 11.04
C LYS A 7 -26.57 -4.22 10.49
N ASN A 8 -26.27 -3.48 9.45
CA ASN A 8 -24.94 -3.47 8.82
C ASN A 8 -24.01 -2.39 9.42
N LEU A 9 -24.56 -1.42 10.17
CA LEU A 9 -23.80 -0.29 10.71
C LEU A 9 -22.60 -0.73 11.59
N PRO A 10 -22.72 -1.71 12.50
CA PRO A 10 -21.57 -2.16 13.29
C PRO A 10 -20.41 -2.67 12.43
N TYR A 11 -20.73 -3.41 11.35
CA TYR A 11 -19.69 -3.92 10.44
C TYR A 11 -19.06 -2.82 9.56
N GLN A 12 -19.83 -1.78 9.22
CA GLN A 12 -19.32 -0.61 8.52
C GLN A 12 -18.33 0.17 9.40
N ILE A 13 -18.68 0.38 10.67
CA ILE A 13 -17.78 1.02 11.66
C ILE A 13 -16.54 0.17 11.87
N LEU A 14 -16.71 -1.14 12.07
CA LEU A 14 -15.59 -2.07 12.27
C LEU A 14 -14.65 -2.08 11.06
N PHE A 15 -15.19 -2.07 9.84
CA PHE A 15 -14.39 -1.93 8.62
C PHE A 15 -13.58 -0.62 8.62
N GLY A 16 -14.23 0.51 8.93
CA GLY A 16 -13.57 1.81 9.03
C GLY A 16 -12.44 1.81 10.08
N LEU A 17 -12.68 1.21 11.25
CA LEU A 17 -11.66 1.06 12.29
C LEU A 17 -10.48 0.21 11.82
N CYS A 18 -10.74 -0.93 11.16
CA CYS A 18 -9.67 -1.78 10.61
C CYS A 18 -8.83 -1.08 9.55
N CYS A 19 -9.43 -0.17 8.76
CA CYS A 19 -8.70 0.64 7.79
C CYS A 19 -7.95 1.81 8.42
N ALA A 20 -8.42 2.35 9.55
CA ALA A 20 -7.83 3.51 10.23
C ALA A 20 -6.70 3.13 11.19
N VAL A 21 -6.80 2.00 11.89
CA VAL A 21 -5.82 1.58 12.92
C VAL A 21 -4.37 1.49 12.41
N PRO A 22 -4.07 1.06 11.16
CA PRO A 22 -2.69 1.05 10.65
C PRO A 22 -2.00 2.42 10.70
N PHE A 23 -2.76 3.53 10.64
CA PHE A 23 -2.21 4.89 10.73
C PHE A 23 -1.64 5.24 12.11
N LEU A 24 -2.01 4.48 13.16
CA LEU A 24 -1.41 4.62 14.49
C LEU A 24 0.01 4.06 14.56
N SER A 25 0.50 3.42 13.49
CA SER A 25 1.83 2.77 13.40
C SER A 25 2.09 1.76 14.52
N ASN A 26 1.03 1.25 15.16
CA ASN A 26 1.08 0.22 16.19
C ASN A 26 0.71 -1.14 15.58
N TYR A 27 1.71 -2.01 15.45
CA TYR A 27 1.55 -3.33 14.80
C TYR A 27 0.70 -4.27 15.61
N GLU A 28 0.94 -4.32 16.90
CA GLU A 28 0.29 -5.22 17.82
C GLU A 28 -1.21 -4.93 17.85
N LEU A 29 -1.58 -3.66 17.96
CA LEU A 29 -2.97 -3.23 17.93
C LEU A 29 -3.62 -3.53 16.57
N THR A 30 -2.92 -3.26 15.47
CA THR A 30 -3.42 -3.56 14.12
C THR A 30 -3.66 -5.05 13.96
N PHE A 31 -2.70 -5.87 14.35
CA PHE A 31 -2.77 -7.32 14.24
C PHE A 31 -3.90 -7.88 15.13
N ALA A 32 -4.01 -7.43 16.37
CA ALA A 32 -5.06 -7.85 17.29
C ALA A 32 -6.47 -7.50 16.80
N LEU A 33 -6.68 -6.26 16.32
CA LEU A 33 -7.97 -5.82 15.79
C LEU A 33 -8.35 -6.59 14.51
N TRP A 34 -7.40 -6.83 13.61
CA TRP A 34 -7.66 -7.58 12.38
C TRP A 34 -7.99 -9.04 12.69
N LEU A 35 -7.25 -9.70 13.59
CA LEU A 35 -7.56 -11.07 14.02
C LEU A 35 -8.93 -11.16 14.68
N PHE A 36 -9.25 -10.23 15.59
CA PHE A 36 -10.56 -10.17 16.23
C PHE A 36 -11.67 -10.03 15.17
N THR A 37 -11.48 -9.13 14.21
CA THR A 37 -12.47 -8.93 13.12
C THR A 37 -12.63 -10.19 12.26
N ILE A 38 -11.52 -10.86 11.91
CA ILE A 38 -11.54 -12.12 11.16
C ILE A 38 -12.30 -13.19 11.94
N PHE A 39 -12.10 -13.27 13.26
CA PHE A 39 -12.76 -14.25 14.10
C PHE A 39 -14.29 -14.03 14.13
N ILE A 40 -14.76 -12.81 14.35
CA ILE A 40 -16.21 -12.51 14.40
C ILE A 40 -16.89 -12.53 13.04
N THR A 41 -16.13 -12.35 11.95
CA THR A 41 -16.64 -12.40 10.56
C THR A 41 -16.38 -13.74 9.89
N PHE A 42 -15.95 -14.75 10.61
CA PHE A 42 -15.51 -16.05 10.09
C PHE A 42 -16.41 -16.60 9.00
N ARG A 43 -15.81 -17.18 7.96
CA ARG A 43 -16.49 -17.81 6.84
C ARG A 43 -15.87 -19.18 6.58
N SER A 44 -16.72 -20.17 6.33
CA SER A 44 -16.28 -21.56 6.06
C SER A 44 -15.90 -21.83 4.60
N SER A 45 -16.27 -20.96 3.66
CA SER A 45 -16.05 -21.18 2.23
C SER A 45 -15.37 -19.99 1.57
N TYR A 46 -14.35 -20.25 0.77
CA TYR A 46 -13.58 -19.25 0.02
C TYR A 46 -13.45 -19.71 -1.43
N SER A 47 -13.36 -18.77 -2.36
CA SER A 47 -13.11 -19.14 -3.75
C SER A 47 -11.66 -19.60 -3.94
N SER A 48 -11.46 -20.53 -4.86
CA SER A 48 -10.13 -21.00 -5.23
C SER A 48 -9.22 -19.86 -5.72
N LYS A 49 -9.76 -18.89 -6.46
CA LYS A 49 -8.99 -17.72 -6.94
C LYS A 49 -8.46 -16.85 -5.80
N PHE A 50 -9.33 -16.54 -4.83
CA PHE A 50 -8.93 -15.78 -3.65
C PHE A 50 -7.90 -16.56 -2.83
N LEU A 51 -8.14 -17.85 -2.57
CA LEU A 51 -7.19 -18.69 -1.82
C LEU A 51 -5.84 -18.76 -2.50
N THR A 52 -5.78 -19.01 -3.82
CA THR A 52 -4.51 -19.05 -4.56
C THR A 52 -3.73 -17.75 -4.41
N TYR A 53 -4.42 -16.61 -4.47
CA TYR A 53 -3.78 -15.31 -4.30
C TYR A 53 -3.29 -15.08 -2.86
N ALA A 54 -4.14 -15.34 -1.88
CA ALA A 54 -3.84 -15.12 -0.46
C ALA A 54 -2.75 -16.09 0.05
N LEU A 55 -2.75 -17.34 -0.42
CA LEU A 55 -1.75 -18.35 -0.06
C LEU A 55 -0.33 -17.98 -0.53
N CYS A 56 -0.15 -17.14 -1.56
CA CYS A 56 1.18 -16.66 -1.93
C CYS A 56 1.88 -15.98 -0.74
N PHE A 57 1.16 -15.18 0.05
CA PHE A 57 1.71 -14.50 1.22
C PHE A 57 1.99 -15.45 2.39
N VAL A 58 1.15 -16.48 2.55
CA VAL A 58 1.39 -17.55 3.53
C VAL A 58 2.63 -18.36 3.15
N LEU A 59 2.84 -18.67 1.87
CA LEU A 59 4.03 -19.39 1.40
C LEU A 59 5.31 -18.59 1.64
N VAL A 60 5.32 -17.27 1.38
CA VAL A 60 6.45 -16.40 1.71
C VAL A 60 6.77 -16.47 3.21
N PHE A 61 5.74 -16.41 4.06
CA PHE A 61 5.89 -16.55 5.51
C PHE A 61 6.43 -17.94 5.91
N ILE A 62 5.88 -19.03 5.35
CA ILE A 62 6.31 -20.40 5.66
C ILE A 62 7.80 -20.58 5.32
N ILE A 63 8.25 -20.09 4.16
CA ILE A 63 9.67 -20.16 3.79
C ILE A 63 10.51 -19.41 4.81
N ALA A 64 10.13 -18.17 5.16
CA ALA A 64 10.85 -17.40 6.16
C ALA A 64 10.91 -18.13 7.51
N PHE A 65 9.80 -18.75 7.94
CA PHE A 65 9.70 -19.47 9.20
C PHE A 65 10.61 -20.72 9.23
N LEU A 66 10.61 -21.52 8.15
CA LEU A 66 11.41 -22.77 8.06
C LEU A 66 12.91 -22.51 8.10
N PHE A 67 13.37 -21.36 7.59
CA PHE A 67 14.79 -21.00 7.58
C PHE A 67 15.18 -20.01 8.68
N THR A 68 14.35 -19.91 9.73
CA THR A 68 14.62 -19.06 10.89
C THR A 68 15.65 -19.71 11.82
N ASP A 69 16.70 -18.96 12.15
CA ASP A 69 17.62 -19.33 13.20
C ASP A 69 17.08 -18.89 14.57
N PHE A 70 16.33 -19.79 15.20
CA PHE A 70 15.71 -19.52 16.51
C PHE A 70 16.72 -19.38 17.64
N SER A 71 17.91 -19.96 17.52
CA SER A 71 18.94 -19.92 18.55
C SER A 71 19.64 -18.57 18.63
N ASN A 72 19.86 -17.92 17.47
CA ASN A 72 20.62 -16.68 17.40
C ASN A 72 19.73 -15.43 17.21
N SER A 73 18.46 -15.61 16.87
CA SER A 73 17.53 -14.48 16.66
C SER A 73 16.81 -14.09 17.95
N LYS A 74 16.76 -12.79 18.24
CA LYS A 74 15.99 -12.28 19.39
C LYS A 74 14.49 -12.53 19.19
N PRO A 75 13.77 -13.10 20.19
CA PRO A 75 12.33 -13.40 20.08
C PRO A 75 11.48 -12.21 19.64
N TYR A 76 11.77 -11.02 20.11
CA TYR A 76 11.07 -9.79 19.71
C TYR A 76 11.10 -9.57 18.18
N PHE A 77 12.26 -9.77 17.54
CA PHE A 77 12.36 -9.57 16.09
C PHE A 77 11.66 -10.67 15.29
N ILE A 78 11.61 -11.89 15.82
CA ILE A 78 10.85 -13.00 15.24
C ILE A 78 9.36 -12.67 15.28
N ILE A 79 8.83 -12.29 16.45
CA ILE A 79 7.39 -11.94 16.62
C ILE A 79 7.02 -10.76 15.72
N ARG A 80 7.86 -9.73 15.64
CA ARG A 80 7.65 -8.59 14.76
C ARG A 80 7.59 -9.02 13.30
N ASP A 81 8.51 -9.87 12.83
CA ASP A 81 8.52 -10.32 11.45
C ASP A 81 7.32 -11.23 11.12
N ILE A 82 6.82 -12.01 12.09
CA ILE A 82 5.56 -12.76 11.96
C ILE A 82 4.41 -11.79 11.66
N THR A 83 4.27 -10.74 12.48
CA THR A 83 3.19 -9.76 12.28
C THR A 83 3.30 -9.06 10.94
N TYR A 84 4.51 -8.72 10.49
CA TYR A 84 4.75 -8.09 9.19
C TYR A 84 4.40 -9.00 8.00
N LEU A 85 4.93 -10.23 8.00
CA LEU A 85 4.78 -11.13 6.86
C LEU A 85 3.37 -11.71 6.75
N LEU A 86 2.65 -11.87 7.88
CA LEU A 86 1.25 -12.31 7.87
C LEU A 86 0.25 -11.17 7.62
N LYS A 87 0.65 -9.91 7.80
CA LYS A 87 -0.25 -8.76 7.62
C LYS A 87 -0.98 -8.74 6.26
N PRO A 88 -0.31 -8.94 5.10
CA PRO A 88 -1.00 -8.99 3.81
C PRO A 88 -2.10 -10.06 3.76
N PHE A 89 -1.80 -11.26 4.25
CA PHE A 89 -2.77 -12.36 4.31
C PHE A 89 -3.96 -12.00 5.20
N LEU A 90 -3.72 -11.47 6.40
CA LEU A 90 -4.79 -11.07 7.31
C LEU A 90 -5.67 -9.95 6.72
N GLY A 91 -5.06 -8.95 6.09
CA GLY A 91 -5.80 -7.88 5.45
C GLY A 91 -6.68 -8.38 4.31
N LEU A 92 -6.15 -9.26 3.44
CA LEU A 92 -6.92 -9.90 2.38
C LEU A 92 -8.09 -10.71 2.94
N LEU A 93 -7.84 -11.53 3.97
CA LEU A 93 -8.84 -12.37 4.60
C LEU A 93 -9.94 -11.55 5.27
N LEU A 94 -9.57 -10.51 6.02
CA LEU A 94 -10.49 -9.57 6.65
C LEU A 94 -11.41 -8.91 5.62
N GLY A 95 -10.82 -8.33 4.56
CA GLY A 95 -11.60 -7.68 3.50
C GLY A 95 -12.58 -8.64 2.83
N TYR A 96 -12.11 -9.86 2.53
CA TYR A 96 -12.94 -10.90 1.92
C TYR A 96 -14.10 -11.32 2.82
N GLN A 97 -13.88 -11.51 4.11
CA GLN A 97 -14.90 -11.96 5.05
C GLN A 97 -15.93 -10.88 5.38
N ILE A 98 -15.49 -9.64 5.66
CA ILE A 98 -16.38 -8.56 6.09
C ILE A 98 -17.33 -8.13 4.96
N CYS A 99 -16.95 -8.34 3.69
CA CYS A 99 -17.72 -7.93 2.51
C CYS A 99 -19.19 -8.39 2.58
N ARG A 100 -19.46 -9.63 3.02
CA ARG A 100 -20.81 -10.18 3.09
C ARG A 100 -21.74 -9.44 4.06
N PHE A 101 -21.16 -8.82 5.10
CA PHE A 101 -21.92 -8.07 6.10
C PHE A 101 -22.22 -6.64 5.65
N LEU A 102 -21.44 -6.12 4.69
CA LEU A 102 -21.64 -4.80 4.09
C LEU A 102 -22.73 -4.80 3.01
N LYS A 103 -23.04 -5.97 2.44
CA LYS A 103 -24.08 -6.19 1.41
C LYS A 103 -23.93 -5.20 0.23
N LYS A 104 -25.02 -4.53 -0.16
CA LYS A 104 -25.07 -3.57 -1.27
C LYS A 104 -24.25 -2.29 -1.03
N ASN A 105 -23.87 -2.01 0.22
CA ASN A 105 -23.19 -0.77 0.60
C ASN A 105 -21.65 -0.90 0.64
N VAL A 106 -21.07 -1.95 0.05
CA VAL A 106 -19.63 -2.24 0.10
C VAL A 106 -18.80 -1.03 -0.32
N LEU A 107 -18.98 -0.54 -1.53
CA LEU A 107 -18.18 0.56 -2.07
C LEU A 107 -18.48 1.90 -1.38
N GLN A 108 -19.75 2.13 -1.00
CA GLN A 108 -20.11 3.31 -0.20
C GLN A 108 -19.41 3.29 1.17
N THR A 109 -19.31 2.11 1.81
CA THR A 109 -18.60 1.96 3.08
C THR A 109 -17.13 2.32 2.94
N VAL A 110 -16.46 1.91 1.85
CA VAL A 110 -15.07 2.33 1.58
C VAL A 110 -14.97 3.86 1.47
N VAL A 111 -15.87 4.49 0.72
CA VAL A 111 -15.87 5.96 0.54
C VAL A 111 -16.09 6.69 1.88
N TYR A 112 -17.08 6.28 2.67
CA TYR A 112 -17.36 6.96 3.95
C TYR A 112 -16.29 6.67 5.02
N SER A 113 -15.68 5.49 5.01
CA SER A 113 -14.51 5.22 5.84
C SER A 113 -13.32 6.07 5.42
N GLY A 114 -13.09 6.24 4.11
CA GLY A 114 -12.09 7.16 3.57
C GLY A 114 -12.36 8.62 3.96
N LEU A 115 -13.62 9.06 3.93
CA LEU A 115 -14.00 10.38 4.44
C LEU A 115 -13.64 10.55 5.92
N GLY A 116 -13.92 9.52 6.75
CA GLY A 116 -13.57 9.54 8.18
C GLY A 116 -12.07 9.71 8.40
N VAL A 117 -11.25 8.92 7.70
CA VAL A 117 -9.78 9.04 7.75
C VAL A 117 -9.33 10.42 7.27
N SER A 118 -9.89 10.91 6.17
CA SER A 118 -9.56 12.23 5.61
C SER A 118 -9.91 13.38 6.56
N ILE A 119 -11.04 13.31 7.26
CA ILE A 119 -11.43 14.32 8.26
C ILE A 119 -10.42 14.31 9.41
N ILE A 120 -10.05 13.13 9.93
CA ILE A 120 -9.04 13.01 10.98
C ILE A 120 -7.71 13.62 10.53
N HIS A 121 -7.26 13.30 9.31
CA HIS A 121 -6.02 13.87 8.77
C HIS A 121 -6.08 15.41 8.65
N VAL A 122 -7.17 15.96 8.13
CA VAL A 122 -7.36 17.41 8.04
C VAL A 122 -7.36 18.06 9.45
N LEU A 123 -7.98 17.43 10.44
CA LEU A 123 -7.95 17.92 11.83
C LEU A 123 -6.53 17.89 12.41
N VAL A 124 -5.73 16.87 12.10
CA VAL A 124 -4.32 16.81 12.50
C VAL A 124 -3.51 17.93 11.84
N ILE A 125 -3.74 18.22 10.54
CA ILE A 125 -3.12 19.35 9.84
C ILE A 125 -3.47 20.68 10.53
N LEU A 126 -4.76 20.90 10.82
CA LEU A 126 -5.22 22.11 11.52
C LEU A 126 -4.59 22.26 12.90
N LYS A 127 -4.54 21.17 13.67
CA LYS A 127 -3.85 21.14 14.97
C LYS A 127 -2.37 21.53 14.82
N THR A 128 -1.68 20.95 13.85
CA THR A 128 -0.26 21.24 13.57
C THR A 128 -0.07 22.72 13.22
N TYR A 129 -0.96 23.29 12.38
CA TYR A 129 -0.94 24.72 12.05
C TYR A 129 -1.14 25.61 13.28
N ILE A 130 -2.09 25.28 14.15
CA ILE A 130 -2.35 26.04 15.39
C ILE A 130 -1.14 26.03 16.33
N ILE A 131 -0.44 24.88 16.42
CA ILE A 131 0.72 24.75 17.32
C ILE A 131 1.95 25.50 16.78
N TYR A 132 2.24 25.35 15.50
CA TYR A 132 3.48 25.87 14.90
C TYR A 132 3.31 27.22 14.17
N HIS A 133 2.07 27.70 13.99
CA HIS A 133 1.71 28.93 13.28
C HIS A 133 2.23 29.04 11.83
N HIS A 134 2.75 27.93 11.27
CA HIS A 134 3.15 27.84 9.87
C HIS A 134 3.00 26.40 9.36
N ILE A 135 2.95 26.26 8.04
CA ILE A 135 2.93 24.97 7.36
C ILE A 135 4.20 24.82 6.53
N SER A 136 4.96 23.77 6.74
CA SER A 136 6.06 23.36 5.86
C SER A 136 5.89 21.89 5.45
N VAL A 137 6.53 21.50 4.35
CA VAL A 137 6.50 20.09 3.88
C VAL A 137 7.05 19.15 4.95
N ALA A 138 8.09 19.57 5.68
CA ALA A 138 8.68 18.80 6.75
C ALA A 138 7.68 18.58 7.89
N LEU A 139 7.07 19.67 8.42
CA LEU A 139 6.07 19.60 9.48
C LEU A 139 4.86 18.71 9.11
N LEU A 140 4.36 18.83 7.87
CA LEU A 140 3.25 17.99 7.41
C LEU A 140 3.63 16.52 7.44
N ARG A 141 4.83 16.17 6.97
CA ARG A 141 5.28 14.77 6.91
C ARG A 141 5.61 14.19 8.28
N ASP A 142 6.13 15.00 9.19
CA ASP A 142 6.55 14.54 10.52
C ASP A 142 5.36 14.38 11.47
N PHE A 143 4.36 15.25 11.38
CA PHE A 143 3.23 15.28 12.33
C PHE A 143 1.89 14.84 11.74
N CYS A 144 1.66 15.00 10.43
CA CYS A 144 0.37 14.69 9.82
C CYS A 144 0.37 13.37 9.05
N GLY A 145 1.54 12.76 8.86
CA GLY A 145 1.71 11.54 8.07
C GLY A 145 2.21 11.83 6.64
N PHE A 146 2.69 10.78 5.99
CA PHE A 146 3.38 10.91 4.71
C PHE A 146 2.81 10.02 3.60
N PHE A 147 1.77 9.22 3.89
CA PHE A 147 1.17 8.32 2.92
C PHE A 147 -0.17 7.76 3.40
N SER A 148 -1.14 7.66 2.51
CA SER A 148 -2.40 6.96 2.73
C SER A 148 -2.85 6.29 1.44
N ASP A 149 -2.71 4.97 1.35
CA ASP A 149 -3.20 4.19 0.21
C ASP A 149 -4.73 4.07 0.21
N PHE A 150 -5.33 4.01 1.39
CA PHE A 150 -6.77 3.84 1.57
C PHE A 150 -7.58 5.03 1.04
N GLU A 151 -7.12 6.26 1.34
CA GLU A 151 -7.80 7.46 0.86
C GLU A 151 -7.74 7.59 -0.66
N VAL A 152 -6.65 7.12 -1.30
CA VAL A 152 -6.56 7.10 -2.76
C VAL A 152 -7.60 6.16 -3.36
N PHE A 153 -7.83 4.96 -2.78
CA PHE A 153 -8.91 4.08 -3.24
C PHE A 153 -10.29 4.72 -3.05
N ALA A 154 -10.54 5.35 -1.88
CA ALA A 154 -11.79 6.07 -1.64
C ALA A 154 -12.00 7.19 -2.67
N LEU A 155 -10.95 7.96 -2.99
CA LEU A 155 -10.99 9.02 -4.01
C LEU A 155 -11.30 8.44 -5.40
N ILE A 156 -10.72 7.32 -5.78
CA ILE A 156 -11.01 6.63 -7.06
C ILE A 156 -12.49 6.24 -7.11
N PHE A 157 -13.07 5.69 -6.05
CA PHE A 157 -14.50 5.37 -6.02
C PHE A 157 -15.39 6.61 -6.10
N VAL A 158 -14.98 7.75 -5.56
CA VAL A 158 -15.69 9.02 -5.71
C VAL A 158 -15.60 9.54 -7.15
N VAL A 159 -14.40 9.59 -7.73
CA VAL A 159 -14.17 10.09 -9.10
C VAL A 159 -14.93 9.25 -10.14
N PHE A 160 -14.96 7.95 -9.96
CA PHE A 160 -15.62 6.99 -10.86
C PHE A 160 -16.93 6.45 -10.28
N HIS A 161 -17.64 7.24 -9.47
CA HIS A 161 -18.85 6.79 -8.78
C HIS A 161 -19.93 6.22 -9.73
N LYS A 162 -20.05 6.77 -10.95
CA LYS A 162 -21.00 6.27 -11.95
C LYS A 162 -20.62 4.90 -12.49
N GLU A 163 -19.34 4.72 -12.82
CA GLU A 163 -18.77 3.46 -13.31
C GLU A 163 -18.88 2.35 -12.26
N PHE A 164 -18.70 2.71 -10.98
CA PHE A 164 -18.87 1.81 -9.84
C PHE A 164 -20.32 1.73 -9.31
N GLN A 165 -21.28 2.34 -10.03
CA GLN A 165 -22.72 2.32 -9.70
C GLN A 165 -23.02 2.85 -8.27
N ILE A 166 -22.24 3.83 -7.80
CA ILE A 166 -22.44 4.48 -6.52
C ILE A 166 -23.26 5.75 -6.74
N ASN A 167 -24.41 5.84 -6.10
CA ASN A 167 -25.29 6.98 -6.24
C ASN A 167 -25.01 8.02 -5.15
N PHE A 168 -24.50 9.18 -5.57
CA PHE A 168 -24.36 10.36 -4.73
C PHE A 168 -25.20 11.50 -5.29
N ASN A 169 -25.86 12.26 -4.42
CA ASN A 169 -26.40 13.54 -4.83
C ASN A 169 -25.26 14.53 -5.11
N LYS A 170 -25.54 15.57 -5.89
CA LYS A 170 -24.52 16.53 -6.35
C LYS A 170 -23.74 17.18 -5.19
N LYS A 171 -24.42 17.54 -4.10
CA LYS A 171 -23.81 18.14 -2.91
C LYS A 171 -22.84 17.16 -2.23
N THR A 172 -23.30 15.93 -1.96
CA THR A 172 -22.47 14.87 -1.34
C THR A 172 -21.26 14.56 -2.20
N TYR A 173 -21.43 14.43 -3.53
CA TYR A 173 -20.32 14.19 -4.45
C TYR A 173 -19.20 15.23 -4.32
N TYR A 174 -19.54 16.54 -4.43
CA TYR A 174 -18.53 17.58 -4.32
C TYR A 174 -17.91 17.68 -2.93
N THR A 175 -18.68 17.44 -1.86
CA THR A 175 -18.16 17.40 -0.49
C THR A 175 -17.13 16.28 -0.32
N LEU A 176 -17.45 15.06 -0.77
CA LEU A 176 -16.53 13.91 -0.72
C LEU A 176 -15.27 14.17 -1.55
N LEU A 177 -15.46 14.65 -2.79
CA LEU A 177 -14.34 14.94 -3.70
C LEU A 177 -13.39 16.00 -3.10
N THR A 178 -13.94 17.05 -2.50
CA THR A 178 -13.14 18.14 -1.90
C THR A 178 -12.39 17.64 -0.67
N ILE A 179 -13.07 17.00 0.29
CA ILE A 179 -12.44 16.61 1.56
C ILE A 179 -11.41 15.51 1.34
N ILE A 180 -11.79 14.41 0.64
CA ILE A 180 -10.88 13.29 0.40
C ILE A 180 -9.74 13.71 -0.54
N GLY A 181 -10.05 14.49 -1.59
CA GLY A 181 -9.06 14.99 -2.52
C GLY A 181 -8.06 15.93 -1.87
N PHE A 182 -8.53 16.89 -1.03
CA PHE A 182 -7.66 17.78 -0.28
C PHE A 182 -6.76 17.01 0.69
N SER A 183 -7.32 16.09 1.48
CA SER A 183 -6.54 15.25 2.39
C SER A 183 -5.48 14.44 1.66
N THR A 184 -5.86 13.73 0.59
CA THR A 184 -4.94 12.93 -0.23
C THR A 184 -3.80 13.77 -0.81
N PHE A 185 -4.09 15.00 -1.23
CA PHE A 185 -3.08 15.94 -1.72
C PHE A 185 -2.12 16.40 -0.61
N MET A 186 -2.64 16.69 0.59
CA MET A 186 -1.86 17.24 1.71
C MET A 186 -0.82 16.30 2.31
N TYR A 187 -0.88 14.99 2.03
CA TYR A 187 0.24 14.08 2.34
C TYR A 187 1.52 14.45 1.59
N LEU A 188 1.44 15.21 0.50
CA LEU A 188 2.56 15.60 -0.37
C LEU A 188 3.47 14.40 -0.73
N SER A 189 2.82 13.25 -0.91
CA SER A 189 3.48 11.97 -1.19
C SER A 189 3.49 11.69 -2.68
N ARG A 190 4.68 11.57 -3.24
CA ARG A 190 4.87 11.13 -4.64
C ARG A 190 4.16 9.80 -4.91
N THR A 191 4.16 8.91 -3.94
CA THR A 191 3.55 7.59 -4.06
C THR A 191 2.03 7.67 -4.13
N ASN A 192 1.37 8.59 -3.39
CA ASN A 192 -0.07 8.82 -3.50
C ASN A 192 -0.45 9.32 -4.90
N PHE A 193 0.34 10.25 -5.47
CA PHE A 193 0.11 10.74 -6.82
C PHE A 193 0.26 9.63 -7.86
N ILE A 194 1.34 8.82 -7.76
CA ILE A 194 1.56 7.67 -8.65
C ILE A 194 0.41 6.67 -8.50
N GLN A 195 -0.01 6.37 -7.29
CA GLN A 195 -1.14 5.47 -7.03
C GLN A 195 -2.41 5.97 -7.69
N PHE A 196 -2.76 7.25 -7.47
CA PHE A 196 -3.95 7.84 -8.07
C PHE A 196 -3.91 7.74 -9.61
N VAL A 197 -2.81 8.15 -10.24
CA VAL A 197 -2.66 8.09 -11.70
C VAL A 197 -2.75 6.66 -12.21
N VAL A 198 -2.05 5.73 -11.58
CA VAL A 198 -2.06 4.30 -12.00
C VAL A 198 -3.46 3.70 -11.84
N LEU A 199 -4.15 3.93 -10.72
CA LEU A 199 -5.51 3.42 -10.52
C LEU A 199 -6.50 4.09 -11.48
N TYR A 200 -6.36 5.39 -11.72
CA TYR A 200 -7.17 6.12 -12.70
C TYR A 200 -7.04 5.53 -14.11
N LEU A 201 -5.79 5.32 -14.57
CA LEU A 201 -5.52 4.69 -15.86
C LEU A 201 -6.04 3.25 -15.92
N GLY A 202 -5.94 2.51 -14.80
CA GLY A 202 -6.49 1.18 -14.65
C GLY A 202 -8.01 1.16 -14.89
N VAL A 203 -8.76 1.96 -14.13
CA VAL A 203 -10.24 2.04 -14.24
C VAL A 203 -10.68 2.50 -15.64
N LYS A 204 -9.93 3.39 -16.28
CA LYS A 204 -10.16 3.78 -17.69
C LYS A 204 -9.81 2.68 -18.70
N GLY A 205 -9.28 1.54 -18.26
CA GLY A 205 -8.96 0.40 -19.12
C GLY A 205 -7.68 0.58 -19.96
N TYR A 206 -6.81 1.54 -19.58
CA TYR A 206 -5.59 1.82 -20.34
C TYR A 206 -4.46 0.80 -20.13
N PHE A 207 -4.64 -0.20 -19.28
CA PHE A 207 -3.70 -1.33 -19.18
C PHE A 207 -4.06 -2.52 -20.08
N VAL A 208 -5.11 -2.39 -20.88
CA VAL A 208 -5.38 -3.32 -22.00
C VAL A 208 -4.65 -2.82 -23.23
N LEU A 209 -3.80 -3.66 -23.84
CA LEU A 209 -3.03 -3.29 -25.04
C LEU A 209 -3.96 -2.98 -26.21
N ASN A 210 -4.26 -1.72 -26.40
CA ASN A 210 -4.96 -1.18 -27.56
C ASN A 210 -4.34 0.18 -27.92
N ARG A 211 -4.64 0.68 -29.14
CA ARG A 211 -4.06 1.94 -29.64
C ARG A 211 -4.35 3.14 -28.71
N ARG A 212 -5.55 3.22 -28.12
CA ARG A 212 -5.93 4.32 -27.20
C ARG A 212 -5.14 4.24 -25.90
N ALA A 213 -4.98 3.04 -25.35
CA ALA A 213 -4.17 2.81 -24.17
C ALA A 213 -2.70 3.19 -24.40
N LEU A 214 -2.14 2.77 -25.53
CA LEU A 214 -0.76 3.11 -25.88
C LEU A 214 -0.57 4.63 -25.96
N ILE A 215 -1.46 5.35 -26.66
CA ILE A 215 -1.39 6.82 -26.74
C ILE A 215 -1.51 7.45 -25.34
N ALA A 216 -2.47 7.03 -24.52
CA ALA A 216 -2.67 7.60 -23.18
C ALA A 216 -1.45 7.36 -22.27
N VAL A 217 -0.95 6.14 -22.20
CA VAL A 217 0.24 5.80 -21.39
C VAL A 217 1.47 6.55 -21.90
N THR A 218 1.70 6.58 -23.22
CA THR A 218 2.82 7.33 -23.82
C THR A 218 2.71 8.83 -23.51
N SER A 219 1.50 9.40 -23.58
CA SER A 219 1.28 10.80 -23.24
C SER A 219 1.58 11.10 -21.77
N VAL A 220 1.15 10.24 -20.83
CA VAL A 220 1.48 10.39 -19.40
C VAL A 220 2.97 10.28 -19.17
N VAL A 221 3.64 9.32 -19.81
CA VAL A 221 5.10 9.18 -19.74
C VAL A 221 5.79 10.41 -20.31
N ALA A 222 5.37 10.90 -21.48
CA ALA A 222 5.95 12.10 -22.10
C ALA A 222 5.80 13.34 -21.20
N VAL A 223 4.60 13.58 -20.65
CA VAL A 223 4.38 14.69 -19.70
C VAL A 223 5.26 14.52 -18.46
N THR A 224 5.37 13.32 -17.91
CA THR A 224 6.23 13.06 -16.75
C THR A 224 7.71 13.35 -17.08
N VAL A 225 8.19 12.94 -18.24
CA VAL A 225 9.57 13.21 -18.71
C VAL A 225 9.79 14.72 -18.88
N ILE A 226 8.83 15.44 -19.48
CA ILE A 226 8.92 16.90 -19.65
C ILE A 226 9.00 17.59 -18.27
N LEU A 227 8.08 17.26 -17.35
CA LEU A 227 8.06 17.85 -16.01
C LEU A 227 9.36 17.52 -15.25
N TYR A 228 9.85 16.29 -15.36
CA TYR A 228 11.12 15.90 -14.76
C TYR A 228 12.30 16.67 -15.36
N SER A 229 12.31 16.86 -16.69
CA SER A 229 13.34 17.67 -17.38
C SER A 229 13.33 19.12 -16.89
N VAL A 230 12.15 19.71 -16.65
CA VAL A 230 12.02 21.05 -16.05
C VAL A 230 12.64 21.08 -14.65
N VAL A 231 12.38 20.05 -13.81
CA VAL A 231 13.02 19.95 -12.48
C VAL A 231 14.54 19.85 -12.58
N LEU A 232 15.06 19.11 -13.57
CA LEU A 232 16.50 19.03 -13.81
C LEU A 232 17.11 20.38 -14.23
N LEU A 233 16.39 21.15 -15.07
CA LEU A 233 16.83 22.50 -15.52
C LEU A 233 16.83 23.51 -14.38
N ILE A 234 15.81 23.50 -13.51
CA ILE A 234 15.75 24.35 -12.30
C ILE A 234 16.91 24.02 -11.35
N ASN A 235 17.40 22.80 -11.40
CA ASN A 235 18.51 22.31 -10.58
C ASN A 235 18.36 22.60 -9.08
N PRO A 236 17.23 22.22 -8.45
CA PRO A 236 16.91 22.55 -7.08
C PRO A 236 17.99 22.06 -6.11
N LYS A 237 18.22 22.86 -5.04
CA LYS A 237 19.20 22.55 -3.99
C LYS A 237 18.50 21.91 -2.79
N ARG A 238 19.22 21.04 -2.07
CA ARG A 238 18.68 20.36 -0.86
C ARG A 238 18.43 21.33 0.31
N THR A 239 19.20 22.41 0.38
CA THR A 239 19.19 23.40 1.47
C THR A 239 18.38 24.65 1.13
N GLY A 240 17.53 24.59 0.14
CA GLY A 240 16.68 25.70 -0.31
C GLY A 240 15.38 25.85 0.49
N SER A 241 14.42 26.55 -0.09
CA SER A 241 13.07 26.65 0.46
C SER A 241 12.39 25.26 0.53
N SER A 242 11.31 25.15 1.30
CA SER A 242 10.54 23.88 1.40
C SER A 242 10.12 23.32 0.03
N VAL A 243 9.78 24.20 -0.92
CA VAL A 243 9.44 23.81 -2.29
C VAL A 243 10.68 23.29 -3.03
N GLU A 244 11.81 23.98 -2.87
CA GLU A 244 13.07 23.58 -3.50
C GLU A 244 13.57 22.25 -2.96
N GLU A 245 13.44 22.00 -1.65
CA GLU A 245 13.75 20.69 -1.05
C GLU A 245 12.85 19.59 -1.61
N PHE A 246 11.56 19.84 -1.79
CA PHE A 246 10.63 18.90 -2.41
C PHE A 246 11.03 18.59 -3.86
N LEU A 247 11.33 19.61 -4.65
CA LEU A 247 11.80 19.44 -6.04
C LEU A 247 13.14 18.69 -6.09
N TYR A 248 14.06 18.93 -5.14
CA TYR A 248 15.29 18.17 -5.02
C TYR A 248 15.03 16.67 -4.80
N LYS A 249 14.08 16.33 -3.93
CA LYS A 249 13.69 14.93 -3.72
C LYS A 249 13.09 14.29 -4.98
N ILE A 250 12.37 15.06 -5.81
CA ILE A 250 11.90 14.60 -7.12
C ILE A 250 13.08 14.36 -8.07
N LYS A 251 14.05 15.29 -8.12
CA LYS A 251 15.23 15.19 -8.96
C LYS A 251 16.05 13.92 -8.70
N VAL A 252 16.24 13.56 -7.44
CA VAL A 252 17.09 12.42 -7.05
C VAL A 252 16.34 11.08 -7.12
N ALA A 253 15.00 11.10 -7.01
CA ALA A 253 14.17 9.90 -6.89
C ALA A 253 14.41 8.80 -7.93
N PRO A 254 14.59 9.07 -9.25
CA PRO A 254 14.81 8.00 -10.23
C PRO A 254 16.16 7.32 -10.11
N THR A 255 17.19 8.03 -9.63
CA THR A 255 18.57 7.52 -9.55
C THR A 255 18.89 6.92 -8.19
N GLU A 256 18.18 7.36 -7.13
CA GLU A 256 18.39 6.91 -5.76
C GLU A 256 18.45 5.38 -5.60
N PRO A 257 17.52 4.57 -6.15
CA PRO A 257 17.53 3.12 -5.94
C PRO A 257 18.61 2.37 -6.74
N PHE A 258 19.26 3.01 -7.70
CA PHE A 258 20.21 2.37 -8.61
C PHE A 258 21.67 2.78 -8.36
N LYS A 259 21.91 3.64 -7.38
CA LYS A 259 23.26 4.09 -7.08
C LYS A 259 24.06 2.97 -6.41
N THR A 260 25.09 2.46 -7.08
CA THR A 260 25.91 1.33 -6.62
C THR A 260 27.10 1.73 -5.76
N LYS A 261 27.53 3.00 -5.83
CA LYS A 261 28.63 3.53 -5.04
C LYS A 261 28.09 4.67 -4.17
N VAL A 262 28.01 4.43 -2.87
CA VAL A 262 27.57 5.41 -1.86
C VAL A 262 28.70 5.56 -0.87
N ASN A 263 29.13 6.81 -0.61
CA ASN A 263 30.07 7.07 0.46
C ASN A 263 29.38 7.02 1.81
N VAL A 264 29.46 5.86 2.47
CA VAL A 264 28.78 5.62 3.76
C VAL A 264 29.35 6.49 4.88
N ALA A 265 30.61 6.95 4.77
CA ALA A 265 31.22 7.86 5.74
C ALA A 265 30.70 9.30 5.62
N ASP A 266 30.15 9.67 4.47
CA ASP A 266 29.47 10.96 4.28
C ASP A 266 27.98 10.82 4.62
N TYR A 267 27.59 11.37 5.76
CA TYR A 267 26.20 11.37 6.24
C TYR A 267 25.20 11.94 5.22
N LYS A 268 25.61 12.94 4.43
CA LYS A 268 24.75 13.53 3.39
C LYS A 268 24.55 12.58 2.21
N ASP A 269 25.61 11.95 1.72
CA ASP A 269 25.53 10.98 0.61
C ASP A 269 24.77 9.73 1.03
N PHE A 270 24.99 9.25 2.26
CA PHE A 270 24.26 8.15 2.84
C PHE A 270 22.75 8.41 2.89
N ASN A 271 22.30 9.54 3.49
CA ASN A 271 20.87 9.85 3.64
C ASN A 271 20.15 10.08 2.32
N VAL A 272 20.83 10.67 1.33
CA VAL A 272 20.26 10.87 -0.01
C VAL A 272 20.04 9.54 -0.73
N ASN A 273 20.92 8.57 -0.50
CA ASN A 273 20.92 7.29 -1.20
C ASN A 273 20.57 6.12 -0.25
N TYR A 274 19.85 6.40 0.83
CA TYR A 274 19.53 5.43 1.88
C TYR A 274 18.95 4.12 1.34
N ARG A 275 18.01 4.19 0.39
CA ARG A 275 17.39 3.00 -0.24
C ARG A 275 18.40 2.17 -1.02
N SER A 276 19.35 2.80 -1.71
CA SER A 276 20.45 2.08 -2.37
C SER A 276 21.34 1.36 -1.35
N VAL A 277 21.63 2.01 -0.23
CA VAL A 277 22.42 1.40 0.85
C VAL A 277 21.70 0.17 1.41
N GLU A 278 20.40 0.27 1.70
CA GLU A 278 19.60 -0.87 2.14
C GLU A 278 19.69 -2.05 1.15
N ILE A 279 19.50 -1.79 -0.15
CA ILE A 279 19.57 -2.81 -1.20
C ILE A 279 20.96 -3.44 -1.25
N LEU A 280 22.01 -2.62 -1.35
CA LEU A 280 23.40 -3.10 -1.49
C LEU A 280 23.84 -3.93 -0.28
N TYR A 281 23.55 -3.45 0.94
CA TYR A 281 23.92 -4.20 2.15
C TYR A 281 23.11 -5.47 2.32
N THR A 282 21.84 -5.48 1.93
CA THR A 282 21.02 -6.69 1.94
C THR A 282 21.61 -7.74 0.99
N LEU A 283 21.87 -7.38 -0.27
CA LEU A 283 22.45 -8.29 -1.26
C LEU A 283 23.80 -8.82 -0.79
N LYS A 284 24.69 -7.94 -0.30
CA LYS A 284 26.01 -8.32 0.18
C LYS A 284 25.93 -9.27 1.38
N GLN A 285 25.11 -8.96 2.38
CA GLN A 285 25.04 -9.75 3.61
C GLN A 285 24.33 -11.09 3.40
N VAL A 286 23.27 -11.15 2.60
CA VAL A 286 22.61 -12.41 2.24
C VAL A 286 23.60 -13.30 1.46
N ARG A 287 24.38 -12.74 0.51
CA ARG A 287 25.40 -13.48 -0.21
C ARG A 287 26.48 -14.05 0.71
N LEU A 288 26.93 -13.29 1.72
CA LEU A 288 27.92 -13.75 2.69
C LEU A 288 27.42 -14.89 3.60
N ARG A 289 26.10 -15.00 3.79
CA ARG A 289 25.47 -16.12 4.52
C ARG A 289 25.41 -17.42 3.69
N GLY A 290 25.75 -17.36 2.42
CA GLY A 290 25.87 -18.53 1.54
C GLY A 290 24.66 -18.77 0.63
N PRO A 291 24.76 -19.82 -0.24
CA PRO A 291 23.76 -20.10 -1.27
C PRO A 291 22.35 -20.38 -0.71
N GLN A 292 22.27 -21.08 0.43
CA GLN A 292 21.00 -21.36 1.09
C GLN A 292 20.23 -20.07 1.44
N ALA A 293 20.92 -19.09 2.00
CA ALA A 293 20.30 -17.78 2.32
C ALA A 293 19.91 -16.98 1.06
N MET A 294 20.64 -17.14 -0.05
CA MET A 294 20.25 -16.52 -1.32
C MET A 294 18.97 -17.12 -1.89
N ILE A 295 18.76 -18.44 -1.73
CA ILE A 295 17.61 -19.16 -2.29
C ILE A 295 16.39 -19.03 -1.37
N PHE A 296 16.54 -19.26 -0.07
CA PHE A 296 15.45 -19.37 0.91
C PHE A 296 15.38 -18.21 1.92
N GLY A 297 16.33 -17.27 1.88
CA GLY A 297 16.43 -16.17 2.80
C GLY A 297 17.16 -16.50 4.11
N SER A 298 17.17 -15.53 5.00
CA SER A 298 17.81 -15.63 6.32
C SER A 298 16.81 -15.83 7.45
N GLY A 299 15.55 -16.07 7.12
CA GLY A 299 14.47 -16.34 8.07
C GLY A 299 13.97 -15.12 8.84
N LEU A 300 13.04 -15.40 9.76
CA LEU A 300 12.47 -14.40 10.68
C LEU A 300 13.54 -13.93 11.67
N GLY A 301 13.41 -12.69 12.15
CA GLY A 301 14.37 -12.07 13.06
C GLY A 301 15.67 -11.60 12.40
N SER A 302 15.91 -11.97 11.12
CA SER A 302 17.10 -11.54 10.40
C SER A 302 17.12 -10.02 10.19
N GLN A 303 18.31 -9.43 10.31
CA GLN A 303 18.54 -7.98 10.17
C GLN A 303 19.68 -7.71 9.21
N VAL A 304 19.69 -6.51 8.65
CA VAL A 304 20.78 -5.96 7.84
C VAL A 304 21.56 -4.96 8.69
N ASP A 305 22.88 -5.13 8.80
CA ASP A 305 23.79 -4.19 9.44
C ASP A 305 24.15 -3.08 8.43
N LEU A 306 23.69 -1.86 8.69
CA LEU A 306 23.98 -0.68 7.85
C LEU A 306 25.40 -0.16 8.00
N LYS A 307 26.21 -0.76 8.92
CA LYS A 307 27.59 -0.38 9.24
C LYS A 307 27.75 1.00 9.87
N GLN A 308 26.66 1.73 10.05
CA GLN A 308 26.59 3.01 10.75
C GLN A 308 25.24 3.18 11.43
N ILE A 309 25.20 4.11 12.39
CA ILE A 309 23.97 4.48 13.09
C ILE A 309 23.21 5.47 12.20
N VAL A 310 21.92 5.19 12.00
CA VAL A 310 20.99 6.04 11.26
C VAL A 310 19.97 6.60 12.20
N HIS A 311 19.82 7.92 12.19
CA HIS A 311 18.79 8.60 12.96
C HIS A 311 17.49 8.60 12.15
N LEU A 312 16.51 7.82 12.59
CA LEU A 312 15.17 7.73 11.99
C LEU A 312 14.13 8.21 13.02
N GLY A 313 13.77 9.49 12.93
CA GLY A 313 12.96 10.14 13.96
C GLY A 313 13.67 10.07 15.31
N ASP A 314 13.01 9.55 16.33
CA ASP A 314 13.55 9.41 17.70
C ASP A 314 14.36 8.12 17.90
N MET A 315 14.65 7.35 16.83
CA MET A 315 15.34 6.06 16.94
C MET A 315 16.71 6.10 16.26
N ASP A 316 17.70 5.59 16.99
CA ASP A 316 19.05 5.34 16.49
C ASP A 316 19.17 3.86 16.11
N LEU A 317 19.22 3.58 14.80
CA LEU A 317 19.22 2.24 14.27
C LEU A 317 20.47 1.94 13.45
N ARG A 318 21.17 0.88 13.82
CA ARG A 318 22.24 0.28 13.01
C ARG A 318 21.77 -0.97 12.28
N TYR A 319 20.90 -1.74 12.91
CA TYR A 319 20.38 -2.99 12.41
C TYR A 319 18.91 -2.81 12.04
N ILE A 320 18.58 -3.06 10.77
CA ILE A 320 17.21 -2.94 10.27
C ILE A 320 16.71 -4.30 9.79
N SER A 321 15.48 -4.63 10.15
CA SER A 321 14.84 -5.91 9.76
C SER A 321 13.80 -5.74 8.67
N VAL A 322 13.36 -4.51 8.46
CA VAL A 322 12.33 -4.14 7.47
C VAL A 322 12.90 -3.01 6.62
N LEU A 323 12.96 -3.23 5.32
CA LEU A 323 13.58 -2.32 4.36
C LEU A 323 12.50 -1.51 3.66
N HIS A 324 12.83 -0.31 3.17
CA HIS A 324 11.92 0.50 2.36
C HIS A 324 11.60 -0.09 0.97
N ASN A 325 12.01 -1.32 0.72
CA ASN A 325 11.78 -2.07 -0.50
C ASN A 325 11.20 -3.45 -0.17
N GLY A 326 9.96 -3.71 -0.61
CA GLY A 326 9.26 -4.96 -0.33
C GLY A 326 9.90 -6.18 -0.96
N PHE A 327 10.49 -6.04 -2.16
CA PHE A 327 11.23 -7.15 -2.79
C PHE A 327 12.48 -7.50 -1.98
N MET A 328 13.22 -6.50 -1.49
CA MET A 328 14.43 -6.72 -0.69
C MET A 328 14.10 -7.22 0.72
N THR A 329 13.01 -6.76 1.33
CA THR A 329 12.51 -7.32 2.59
C THR A 329 12.16 -8.80 2.42
N THR A 330 11.43 -9.15 1.36
CA THR A 330 11.09 -10.54 1.03
C THR A 330 12.34 -11.36 0.72
N TYR A 331 13.30 -10.79 -0.03
CA TYR A 331 14.58 -11.44 -0.31
C TYR A 331 15.38 -11.72 0.97
N LEU A 332 15.45 -10.77 1.89
CA LEU A 332 16.12 -10.96 3.18
C LEU A 332 15.50 -12.13 3.98
N LYS A 333 14.14 -12.21 4.00
CA LYS A 333 13.41 -13.16 4.85
C LYS A 333 13.23 -14.52 4.18
N SER A 334 12.90 -14.57 2.89
CA SER A 334 12.47 -15.77 2.16
C SER A 334 13.27 -16.03 0.87
N GLY A 335 14.36 -15.30 0.64
CA GLY A 335 15.25 -15.48 -0.51
C GLY A 335 14.59 -15.19 -1.86
N ILE A 336 15.26 -15.66 -2.92
CA ILE A 336 14.78 -15.46 -4.29
C ILE A 336 13.44 -16.17 -4.53
N ILE A 337 13.19 -17.32 -3.88
CA ILE A 337 11.92 -18.05 -3.99
C ILE A 337 10.77 -17.19 -3.45
N GLY A 338 10.96 -16.53 -2.30
CA GLY A 338 9.96 -15.60 -1.76
C GLY A 338 9.67 -14.44 -2.71
N VAL A 339 10.70 -13.88 -3.34
CA VAL A 339 10.54 -12.81 -4.34
C VAL A 339 9.77 -13.30 -5.57
N ILE A 340 10.06 -14.49 -6.07
CA ILE A 340 9.33 -15.09 -7.20
C ILE A 340 7.86 -15.28 -6.84
N ILE A 341 7.53 -15.78 -5.63
CA ILE A 341 6.15 -15.92 -5.17
C ILE A 341 5.46 -14.56 -5.05
N LEU A 342 6.15 -13.54 -4.55
CA LEU A 342 5.60 -12.17 -4.47
C LEU A 342 5.30 -11.61 -5.87
N VAL A 343 6.21 -11.74 -6.82
CA VAL A 343 6.01 -11.34 -8.22
C VAL A 343 4.86 -12.13 -8.86
N PHE A 344 4.78 -13.43 -8.58
CA PHE A 344 3.68 -14.27 -9.04
C PHE A 344 2.33 -13.83 -8.48
N SER A 345 2.27 -13.39 -7.20
CA SER A 345 1.04 -12.82 -6.63
C SER A 345 0.59 -11.56 -7.40
N ILE A 346 1.51 -10.67 -7.74
CA ILE A 346 1.21 -9.47 -8.55
C ILE A 346 0.68 -9.87 -9.93
N PHE A 347 1.29 -10.89 -10.55
CA PHE A 347 0.82 -11.42 -11.83
C PHE A 347 -0.59 -12.03 -11.71
N LEU A 348 -0.91 -12.80 -10.67
CA LEU A 348 -2.26 -13.33 -10.44
C LEU A 348 -3.29 -12.20 -10.31
N LEU A 349 -2.94 -11.11 -9.64
CA LEU A 349 -3.81 -9.94 -9.50
C LEU A 349 -4.03 -9.23 -10.85
N SER A 350 -3.03 -9.19 -11.72
CA SER A 350 -3.15 -8.60 -13.06
C SER A 350 -4.00 -9.42 -14.01
N LYS A 351 -4.06 -10.76 -13.83
CA LYS A 351 -4.77 -11.70 -14.69
C LYS A 351 -6.25 -11.83 -14.31
N GLN A 352 -7.03 -10.77 -14.50
CA GLN A 352 -8.46 -10.82 -14.25
C GLN A 352 -9.24 -11.40 -15.45
N ARG A 353 -10.24 -12.28 -15.15
CA ARG A 353 -11.14 -12.79 -16.19
C ARG A 353 -12.13 -11.71 -16.61
N LYS A 354 -12.47 -11.69 -17.91
CA LYS A 354 -13.59 -10.86 -18.40
C LYS A 354 -14.87 -11.27 -17.66
N SER A 355 -15.67 -10.29 -17.29
CA SER A 355 -16.98 -10.49 -16.68
C SER A 355 -18.06 -9.90 -17.61
N ALA A 356 -19.25 -10.50 -17.62
CA ALA A 356 -20.41 -9.94 -18.33
C ALA A 356 -20.98 -8.72 -17.60
N LEU A 357 -20.77 -8.63 -16.28
CA LEU A 357 -21.28 -7.53 -15.46
C LEU A 357 -20.41 -6.29 -15.62
N PRO A 358 -20.95 -5.12 -15.99
CA PRO A 358 -20.19 -3.87 -16.12
C PRO A 358 -19.47 -3.49 -14.82
N LEU A 359 -20.12 -3.64 -13.66
CA LEU A 359 -19.51 -3.34 -12.36
C LEU A 359 -18.27 -4.24 -12.11
N ASN A 360 -18.37 -5.53 -12.39
CA ASN A 360 -17.25 -6.46 -12.23
C ASN A 360 -16.12 -6.20 -13.24
N GLN A 361 -16.43 -5.66 -14.44
CA GLN A 361 -15.39 -5.20 -15.36
C GLN A 361 -14.61 -4.04 -14.77
N GLN A 362 -15.27 -3.07 -14.13
CA GLN A 362 -14.61 -1.95 -13.47
C GLN A 362 -13.77 -2.39 -12.25
N ILE A 363 -14.29 -3.33 -11.46
CA ILE A 363 -13.52 -3.94 -10.36
C ILE A 363 -12.28 -4.65 -10.89
N ASN A 364 -12.39 -5.41 -11.99
CA ASN A 364 -11.26 -6.05 -12.63
C ASN A 364 -10.22 -5.03 -13.11
N ALA A 365 -10.65 -3.94 -13.71
CA ALA A 365 -9.81 -2.85 -14.18
C ALA A 365 -9.06 -2.19 -13.00
N LEU A 366 -9.74 -1.98 -11.87
CA LEU A 366 -9.13 -1.47 -10.65
C LEU A 366 -8.12 -2.46 -10.05
N LEU A 367 -8.40 -3.77 -10.03
CA LEU A 367 -7.47 -4.80 -9.56
C LEU A 367 -6.21 -4.87 -10.45
N VAL A 368 -6.36 -4.75 -11.77
CA VAL A 368 -5.23 -4.63 -12.70
C VAL A 368 -4.42 -3.36 -12.42
N GLY A 369 -5.08 -2.22 -12.23
CA GLY A 369 -4.41 -0.98 -11.80
C GLY A 369 -3.64 -1.17 -10.49
N THR A 370 -4.26 -1.86 -9.53
CA THR A 370 -3.63 -2.18 -8.23
C THR A 370 -2.39 -3.07 -8.42
N SER A 371 -2.42 -4.05 -9.32
CA SER A 371 -1.26 -4.91 -9.59
C SER A 371 -0.08 -4.11 -10.15
N VAL A 372 -0.33 -3.17 -11.07
CA VAL A 372 0.71 -2.27 -11.60
C VAL A 372 1.25 -1.36 -10.49
N PHE A 373 0.36 -0.80 -9.67
CA PHE A 373 0.79 0.00 -8.52
C PHE A 373 1.61 -0.81 -7.50
N LEU A 374 1.31 -2.08 -7.28
CA LEU A 374 2.07 -2.95 -6.38
C LEU A 374 3.53 -3.14 -6.83
N ILE A 375 3.83 -3.12 -8.13
CA ILE A 375 5.21 -3.16 -8.62
C ILE A 375 5.96 -1.92 -8.10
N VAL A 376 5.38 -0.73 -8.30
CA VAL A 376 5.97 0.53 -7.83
C VAL A 376 6.02 0.58 -6.31
N SER A 377 4.95 0.22 -5.64
CA SER A 377 4.84 0.27 -4.17
C SER A 377 5.81 -0.71 -3.48
N ASN A 378 6.03 -1.92 -4.02
CA ASN A 378 7.06 -2.82 -3.50
C ASN A 378 8.48 -2.28 -3.71
N TRP A 379 8.71 -1.51 -4.78
CA TRP A 379 10.02 -0.91 -5.04
C TRP A 379 10.34 0.26 -4.11
N VAL A 380 9.34 1.08 -3.76
CA VAL A 380 9.56 2.35 -3.03
C VAL A 380 9.01 2.39 -1.61
N LEU A 381 8.07 1.48 -1.23
CA LEU A 381 7.33 1.54 0.04
C LEU A 381 6.95 0.17 0.63
N MET A 382 7.53 -0.94 0.20
CA MET A 382 7.24 -2.28 0.76
C MET A 382 5.92 -2.93 0.35
N GLY A 383 5.14 -2.37 -0.58
CA GLY A 383 3.88 -2.97 -1.04
C GLY A 383 2.87 -3.20 0.08
N TYR A 384 2.38 -4.43 0.23
CA TYR A 384 1.47 -4.81 1.32
C TYR A 384 2.14 -4.95 2.69
N TYR A 385 3.47 -5.06 2.73
CA TYR A 385 4.21 -5.17 3.99
C TYR A 385 4.41 -3.83 4.69
N PHE A 386 3.97 -2.74 4.07
CA PHE A 386 4.03 -1.42 4.69
C PHE A 386 3.15 -1.34 5.94
N THR A 387 3.64 -0.68 7.00
CA THR A 387 2.96 -0.59 8.31
C THR A 387 1.55 -0.06 8.20
N GLN A 388 1.40 1.04 7.47
CA GLN A 388 0.13 1.75 7.31
C GLN A 388 -0.69 1.21 6.14
N ASP A 389 -0.35 0.02 5.60
CA ASP A 389 -1.09 -0.61 4.49
C ASP A 389 -2.51 -0.97 4.89
N SER A 390 -3.48 -0.52 4.12
CA SER A 390 -4.88 -0.95 4.14
C SER A 390 -5.37 -1.44 2.78
N LYS A 391 -4.53 -1.36 1.72
CA LYS A 391 -4.92 -1.82 0.38
C LYS A 391 -5.14 -3.33 0.29
N SER A 392 -4.49 -4.11 1.16
CA SER A 392 -4.75 -5.55 1.28
C SER A 392 -6.20 -5.83 1.66
N ILE A 393 -6.79 -5.06 2.59
CA ILE A 393 -8.21 -5.14 2.95
C ILE A 393 -9.09 -4.84 1.73
N ILE A 394 -8.78 -3.76 1.00
CA ILE A 394 -9.55 -3.37 -0.19
C ILE A 394 -9.51 -4.46 -1.26
N VAL A 395 -8.33 -5.02 -1.53
CA VAL A 395 -8.21 -6.09 -2.54
C VAL A 395 -9.02 -7.33 -2.13
N GLY A 396 -8.95 -7.76 -0.87
CA GLY A 396 -9.75 -8.86 -0.35
C GLY A 396 -11.25 -8.58 -0.47
N LEU A 397 -11.68 -7.36 -0.13
CA LEU A 397 -13.06 -6.88 -0.26
C LEU A 397 -13.55 -6.94 -1.72
N LEU A 398 -12.74 -6.48 -2.67
CA LEU A 398 -13.07 -6.47 -4.10
C LEU A 398 -13.19 -7.88 -4.69
N PHE A 399 -12.36 -8.83 -4.25
CA PHE A 399 -12.49 -10.23 -4.64
C PHE A 399 -13.87 -10.78 -4.21
N ALA A 400 -14.23 -10.60 -2.93
CA ALA A 400 -15.50 -11.09 -2.40
C ALA A 400 -16.71 -10.39 -3.04
N PHE A 401 -16.64 -9.07 -3.23
CA PHE A 401 -17.73 -8.29 -3.80
C PHE A 401 -18.04 -8.70 -5.25
N LYS A 402 -16.99 -8.92 -6.05
CA LYS A 402 -17.13 -9.43 -7.41
C LYS A 402 -17.80 -10.81 -7.46
N GLU A 403 -17.44 -11.71 -6.54
CA GLU A 403 -18.01 -13.06 -6.47
C GLU A 403 -19.48 -13.02 -6.03
N ILE A 404 -19.84 -12.13 -5.11
CA ILE A 404 -21.24 -11.94 -4.70
C ILE A 404 -22.07 -11.46 -5.88
N ASN A 405 -21.59 -10.47 -6.63
CA ASN A 405 -22.31 -9.97 -7.81
C ASN A 405 -22.48 -11.05 -8.90
N GLU A 406 -21.46 -11.88 -9.15
CA GLU A 406 -21.55 -12.98 -10.11
C GLU A 406 -22.57 -14.05 -9.66
N LYS A 407 -22.66 -14.32 -8.35
CA LYS A 407 -23.63 -15.26 -7.78
C LYS A 407 -25.06 -14.75 -7.88
N GLU A 408 -25.30 -13.49 -7.47
CA GLU A 408 -26.63 -12.86 -7.54
C GLU A 408 -27.17 -12.82 -8.98
N GLN A 409 -26.29 -12.58 -9.97
CA GLN A 409 -26.71 -12.62 -11.38
C GLN A 409 -27.11 -14.03 -11.83
N ASN A 410 -26.32 -15.06 -11.46
CA ASN A 410 -26.63 -16.43 -11.83
C ASN A 410 -27.95 -16.91 -11.19
N GLU A 411 -28.23 -16.48 -9.95
CA GLU A 411 -29.51 -16.79 -9.27
C GLU A 411 -30.70 -16.04 -9.90
N ALA A 412 -30.50 -14.85 -10.46
CA ALA A 412 -31.56 -14.09 -11.12
C ALA A 412 -31.82 -14.56 -12.56
N SER A 413 -30.91 -15.32 -13.18
CA SER A 413 -31.04 -15.87 -14.54
C SER A 413 -31.59 -17.30 -14.58
N ASN A 414 -31.68 -17.97 -13.44
CA ASN A 414 -32.34 -19.28 -13.24
C ASN A 414 -33.75 -19.10 -12.67
#